data_8f8ebc064a72fe0a19c5109954b1bcc5
#
_entry.id   8f8ebc064a72fe0a19c5109954b1bcc5
#
_cell.length_a   1.000
_cell.length_b   1.000
_cell.length_c   1.000
_cell.angle_alpha   90.00
_cell.angle_beta   90.00
_cell.angle_gamma   90.00
#
_symmetry.space_group_name_H-M   'P 1'
#
loop_
_entity.id
_entity.type
_entity.pdbx_description
1 polymer ?
#
loop_
_entity_poly.entity_id
_entity_poly.type
_entity_poly.pdbx_seq_one_letter_code
_entity_poly.pdbx_strand_id
1 'polypeptide(L)'
;MIEAQENSMTMESLPETPRPITAKVRRRLWMEPISRSWCIVTILILVTFIFFSIDGFMQWRSDARMIERGAIVQATGYAAGAKIKGRPLPVGQSQSVYIQYEYQGQKYSSQGALVQTGKQYIAGEPFSIRLDPNDPAVWSNREQVASLQGKMIASMLTLIFAFGSALAVLFTWWRNLGLWRDGYLHQARVLEHRQSALAPRSVALYCAVRVMKEEHLMTVYVPQSAAAPEVGQNIPLLTNENATRGIALVNYQS
;
A
#
# COMPACT_ATOMS: atom_id res chain seq x y z
N MET A 1 1.05 -32.47 -35.60
CA MET A 1 -0.34 -31.97 -35.52
C MET A 1 -0.86 -32.47 -34.17
N ILE A 2 -0.66 -31.68 -33.11
CA ILE A 2 -1.13 -32.00 -31.75
C ILE A 2 -2.43 -31.23 -31.63
N GLU A 3 -3.54 -31.93 -31.71
CA GLU A 3 -4.87 -31.37 -31.40
C GLU A 3 -4.86 -30.92 -29.93
N ALA A 4 -4.84 -29.61 -29.74
CA ALA A 4 -5.18 -29.00 -28.45
C ALA A 4 -6.67 -29.32 -28.23
N GLN A 5 -6.95 -30.34 -27.42
CA GLN A 5 -8.28 -30.61 -26.88
C GLN A 5 -8.69 -29.39 -26.06
N GLU A 6 -9.45 -28.49 -26.68
CA GLU A 6 -10.16 -27.41 -26.01
C GLU A 6 -11.14 -28.05 -25.01
N ASN A 7 -10.69 -28.20 -23.78
CA ASN A 7 -11.55 -28.52 -22.64
C ASN A 7 -12.40 -27.29 -22.30
N SER A 8 -13.29 -26.90 -23.21
CA SER A 8 -14.34 -25.93 -22.93
C SER A 8 -15.31 -26.57 -21.95
N MET A 9 -15.38 -26.06 -20.73
CA MET A 9 -16.47 -26.38 -19.81
C MET A 9 -17.77 -25.94 -20.47
N THR A 10 -18.46 -26.86 -21.09
CA THR A 10 -19.80 -26.64 -21.61
C THR A 10 -20.79 -26.49 -20.43
N MET A 11 -21.90 -25.84 -20.65
CA MET A 11 -22.96 -25.68 -19.62
C MET A 11 -23.37 -26.99 -18.95
N GLU A 12 -23.25 -28.12 -19.68
CA GLU A 12 -23.59 -29.46 -19.21
C GLU A 12 -22.60 -30.09 -18.23
N SER A 13 -21.40 -29.51 -18.09
CA SER A 13 -20.31 -30.05 -17.24
C SER A 13 -20.25 -29.48 -15.83
N LEU A 14 -21.09 -28.51 -15.50
CA LEU A 14 -21.11 -27.92 -14.15
C LEU A 14 -21.90 -28.84 -13.20
N PRO A 15 -21.32 -29.13 -12.00
CA PRO A 15 -22.04 -29.89 -10.98
C PRO A 15 -23.34 -29.20 -10.56
N GLU A 16 -24.33 -29.97 -10.17
CA GLU A 16 -25.58 -29.45 -9.55
C GLU A 16 -25.28 -28.66 -8.26
N THR A 17 -26.16 -27.73 -7.93
CA THR A 17 -26.07 -26.95 -6.68
C THR A 17 -26.55 -27.78 -5.49
N PRO A 18 -25.92 -27.71 -4.32
CA PRO A 18 -24.73 -26.89 -3.99
C PRO A 18 -23.42 -27.50 -4.57
N ARG A 19 -22.66 -26.69 -5.29
CA ARG A 19 -21.43 -27.15 -5.96
C ARG A 19 -20.30 -27.40 -4.97
N PRO A 20 -19.49 -28.46 -5.17
CA PRO A 20 -18.36 -28.74 -4.30
C PRO A 20 -17.27 -27.65 -4.46
N ILE A 21 -16.73 -27.19 -3.31
CA ILE A 21 -15.62 -26.22 -3.27
C ILE A 21 -14.32 -27.00 -3.22
N THR A 22 -13.78 -27.32 -4.39
CA THR A 22 -12.47 -27.98 -4.49
C THR A 22 -11.32 -27.02 -4.20
N ALA A 23 -10.13 -27.55 -3.90
CA ALA A 23 -8.93 -26.73 -3.71
C ALA A 23 -8.60 -25.90 -4.97
N LYS A 24 -8.82 -26.45 -6.17
CA LYS A 24 -8.64 -25.76 -7.46
C LYS A 24 -9.57 -24.55 -7.57
N VAL A 25 -10.84 -24.70 -7.26
CA VAL A 25 -11.84 -23.61 -7.26
C VAL A 25 -11.49 -22.55 -6.23
N ARG A 26 -11.15 -22.95 -5.00
CA ARG A 26 -10.76 -22.03 -3.94
C ARG A 26 -9.56 -21.16 -4.35
N ARG A 27 -8.54 -21.78 -4.95
CA ARG A 27 -7.35 -21.06 -5.45
C ARG A 27 -7.73 -20.09 -6.57
N ARG A 28 -8.62 -20.46 -7.50
CA ARG A 28 -9.04 -19.60 -8.62
C ARG A 28 -9.85 -18.40 -8.12
N LEU A 29 -10.75 -18.60 -7.18
CA LEU A 29 -11.51 -17.51 -6.56
C LEU A 29 -10.61 -16.47 -5.85
N TRP A 30 -9.47 -16.91 -5.29
CA TRP A 30 -8.44 -16.00 -4.80
C TRP A 30 -7.75 -15.21 -5.90
N MET A 31 -7.61 -15.80 -7.08
CA MET A 31 -6.96 -15.20 -8.24
C MET A 31 -7.90 -14.30 -9.06
N GLU A 32 -9.17 -14.20 -8.66
CA GLU A 32 -10.10 -13.23 -9.25
C GLU A 32 -9.47 -11.82 -9.26
N PRO A 33 -9.58 -11.08 -10.38
CA PRO A 33 -8.87 -9.82 -10.57
C PRO A 33 -9.08 -8.80 -9.44
N ILE A 34 -10.31 -8.69 -8.93
CA ILE A 34 -10.63 -7.77 -7.82
C ILE A 34 -9.96 -8.22 -6.53
N SER A 35 -10.06 -9.49 -6.16
CA SER A 35 -9.43 -10.03 -4.95
C SER A 35 -7.92 -9.86 -5.00
N ARG A 36 -7.31 -10.13 -6.16
CA ARG A 36 -5.88 -9.94 -6.40
C ARG A 36 -5.45 -8.48 -6.24
N SER A 37 -6.21 -7.53 -6.79
CA SER A 37 -5.91 -6.11 -6.66
C SER A 37 -5.94 -5.65 -5.21
N TRP A 38 -6.95 -6.06 -4.45
CA TRP A 38 -7.03 -5.78 -3.02
C TRP A 38 -5.89 -6.41 -2.22
N CYS A 39 -5.45 -7.63 -2.57
CA CYS A 39 -4.27 -8.25 -1.95
C CYS A 39 -3.01 -7.41 -2.18
N ILE A 40 -2.79 -6.92 -3.40
CA ILE A 40 -1.63 -6.07 -3.73
C ILE A 40 -1.69 -4.77 -2.91
N VAL A 41 -2.84 -4.11 -2.85
CA VAL A 41 -3.05 -2.89 -2.05
C VAL A 41 -2.73 -3.16 -0.57
N THR A 42 -3.25 -4.25 -0.01
CA THR A 42 -2.99 -4.65 1.39
C THR A 42 -1.50 -4.84 1.65
N ILE A 43 -0.79 -5.54 0.74
CA ILE A 43 0.66 -5.77 0.86
C ILE A 43 1.42 -4.45 0.82
N LEU A 44 1.09 -3.55 -0.12
CA LEU A 44 1.74 -2.25 -0.22
C LEU A 44 1.54 -1.41 1.05
N ILE A 45 0.33 -1.40 1.60
CA ILE A 45 0.04 -0.68 2.86
C ILE A 45 0.83 -1.29 4.02
N LEU A 46 0.92 -2.63 4.12
CA LEU A 46 1.70 -3.30 5.16
C LEU A 46 3.20 -3.00 5.06
N VAL A 47 3.76 -3.02 3.85
CA VAL A 47 5.17 -2.65 3.62
C VAL A 47 5.41 -1.21 4.04
N THR A 48 4.52 -0.29 3.68
CA THR A 48 4.60 1.11 4.07
C THR A 48 4.52 1.27 5.59
N PHE A 49 3.60 0.54 6.26
CA PHE A 49 3.49 0.52 7.72
C PHE A 49 4.78 0.05 8.39
N ILE A 50 5.37 -1.05 7.92
CA ILE A 50 6.62 -1.60 8.45
C ILE A 50 7.75 -0.59 8.29
N PHE A 51 7.87 0.03 7.10
CA PHE A 51 8.90 1.03 6.82
C PHE A 51 8.81 2.23 7.79
N PHE A 52 7.63 2.84 7.92
CA PHE A 52 7.43 3.97 8.83
C PHE A 52 7.63 3.60 10.30
N SER A 53 7.24 2.39 10.70
CA SER A 53 7.41 1.91 12.07
C SER A 53 8.89 1.72 12.41
N ILE A 54 9.66 1.11 11.51
CA ILE A 54 11.11 0.91 11.70
C ILE A 54 11.82 2.27 11.73
N ASP A 55 11.56 3.14 10.75
CA ASP A 55 12.17 4.47 10.70
C ASP A 55 11.86 5.30 11.96
N GLY A 56 10.59 5.31 12.37
CA GLY A 56 10.16 5.98 13.60
C GLY A 56 10.86 5.44 14.86
N PHE A 57 10.98 4.12 14.97
CA PHE A 57 11.65 3.48 16.09
C PHE A 57 13.16 3.77 16.11
N MET A 58 13.81 3.71 14.97
CA MET A 58 15.24 3.99 14.84
C MET A 58 15.56 5.45 15.22
N GLN A 59 14.78 6.41 14.74
CA GLN A 59 14.93 7.80 15.11
C GLN A 59 14.69 8.04 16.60
N TRP A 60 13.61 7.48 17.15
CA TRP A 60 13.33 7.57 18.60
C TRP A 60 14.47 7.01 19.43
N ARG A 61 14.97 5.83 19.08
CA ARG A 61 16.09 5.19 19.80
C ARG A 61 17.38 6.03 19.71
N SER A 62 17.63 6.65 18.55
CA SER A 62 18.78 7.56 18.37
C SER A 62 18.61 8.80 19.25
N ASP A 63 17.46 9.47 19.19
CA ASP A 63 17.19 10.66 20.00
C ASP A 63 17.25 10.36 21.50
N ALA A 64 16.68 9.24 21.95
CA ALA A 64 16.71 8.84 23.35
C ALA A 64 18.15 8.63 23.83
N ARG A 65 18.98 7.93 23.06
CA ARG A 65 20.42 7.74 23.39
C ARG A 65 21.16 9.06 23.46
N MET A 66 20.93 9.97 22.51
CA MET A 66 21.55 11.28 22.49
C MET A 66 21.14 12.14 23.69
N ILE A 67 19.89 12.03 24.15
CA ILE A 67 19.42 12.79 25.31
C ILE A 67 19.95 12.21 26.63
N GLU A 68 20.00 10.88 26.73
CA GLU A 68 20.45 10.18 27.95
C GLU A 68 21.98 10.27 28.14
N ARG A 69 22.75 10.11 27.07
CA ARG A 69 24.21 9.91 27.12
C ARG A 69 25.00 10.96 26.37
N GLY A 70 24.34 11.82 25.60
CA GLY A 70 25.00 12.80 24.76
C GLY A 70 25.70 13.88 25.58
N ALA A 71 26.93 14.21 25.22
CA ALA A 71 27.67 15.32 25.81
C ALA A 71 27.10 16.65 25.28
N ILE A 72 26.82 17.59 26.21
CA ILE A 72 26.34 18.92 25.84
C ILE A 72 27.56 19.81 25.58
N VAL A 73 27.64 20.40 24.37
CA VAL A 73 28.69 21.32 23.98
C VAL A 73 28.11 22.59 23.33
N GLN A 74 28.88 23.65 23.37
CA GLN A 74 28.54 24.91 22.67
C GLN A 74 29.08 24.83 21.24
N ALA A 75 28.20 25.09 20.29
CA ALA A 75 28.52 25.10 18.86
C ALA A 75 28.18 26.47 18.25
N THR A 76 28.92 26.86 17.24
CA THR A 76 28.56 28.00 16.37
C THR A 76 28.18 27.46 14.99
N GLY A 77 27.11 27.99 14.41
CA GLY A 77 26.61 27.53 13.12
C GLY A 77 26.61 28.59 12.05
N TYR A 78 26.65 28.11 10.80
CA TYR A 78 26.52 28.94 9.60
C TYR A 78 25.66 28.24 8.58
N ALA A 79 24.88 29.00 7.80
CA ALA A 79 24.13 28.40 6.70
C ALA A 79 25.09 27.83 5.65
N ALA A 80 24.74 26.71 5.02
CA ALA A 80 25.55 26.11 3.97
C ALA A 80 25.73 27.11 2.81
N GLY A 81 27.00 27.36 2.47
CA GLY A 81 27.38 28.28 1.38
C GLY A 81 27.57 29.76 1.75
N ALA A 82 27.28 30.20 3.00
CA ALA A 82 27.44 31.58 3.40
C ALA A 82 27.84 31.72 4.87
N LYS A 83 29.10 32.12 5.13
CA LYS A 83 29.58 32.47 6.49
C LYS A 83 29.19 33.91 6.90
N ILE A 84 27.91 34.25 6.78
CA ILE A 84 27.39 35.56 7.14
C ILE A 84 26.87 35.53 8.57
N LYS A 85 27.51 36.26 9.48
CA LYS A 85 27.06 36.39 10.87
C LYS A 85 25.78 37.21 10.99
N GLY A 86 25.00 36.94 12.06
CA GLY A 86 23.80 37.71 12.39
C GLY A 86 22.57 37.37 11.58
N ARG A 87 22.62 36.37 10.69
CA ARG A 87 21.42 35.90 9.98
C ARG A 87 20.77 34.68 10.70
N PRO A 88 19.46 34.58 10.66
CA PRO A 88 18.77 33.35 11.15
C PRO A 88 19.30 32.14 10.41
N LEU A 89 19.62 31.09 11.17
CA LEU A 89 19.96 29.79 10.59
C LEU A 89 18.69 29.07 10.11
N PRO A 90 18.77 28.41 8.98
CA PRO A 90 17.64 27.62 8.48
C PRO A 90 17.37 26.41 9.42
N VAL A 91 16.11 26.16 9.67
CA VAL A 91 15.63 25.05 10.50
C VAL A 91 14.78 24.13 9.63
N GLY A 92 15.04 22.84 9.70
CA GLY A 92 14.31 21.82 8.96
C GLY A 92 15.21 20.83 8.24
N GLN A 93 14.69 19.66 7.92
CA GLN A 93 15.48 18.57 7.34
C GLN A 93 16.01 18.84 5.92
N SER A 94 15.39 19.77 5.18
CA SER A 94 15.79 20.10 3.81
C SER A 94 16.93 21.10 3.72
N GLN A 95 17.37 21.68 4.84
CA GLN A 95 18.39 22.72 4.84
C GLN A 95 19.55 22.35 5.76
N SER A 96 20.75 22.32 5.20
CA SER A 96 21.96 21.98 5.94
C SER A 96 22.59 23.19 6.58
N VAL A 97 23.00 23.05 7.82
CA VAL A 97 23.78 24.00 8.59
C VAL A 97 25.18 23.43 8.84
N TYR A 98 26.18 24.25 8.68
CA TYR A 98 27.54 23.91 9.01
C TYR A 98 27.82 24.37 10.43
N ILE A 99 28.19 23.46 11.35
CA ILE A 99 28.48 23.78 12.74
C ILE A 99 29.96 23.56 13.08
N GLN A 100 30.46 24.34 14.01
CA GLN A 100 31.80 24.23 14.57
C GLN A 100 31.71 24.18 16.10
N TYR A 101 32.39 23.23 16.71
CA TYR A 101 32.43 23.04 18.16
C TYR A 101 33.74 22.41 18.59
N GLU A 102 34.00 22.48 19.90
CA GLU A 102 35.16 21.85 20.51
C GLU A 102 34.70 20.80 21.51
N TYR A 103 35.28 19.62 21.43
CA TYR A 103 34.99 18.50 22.33
C TYR A 103 36.29 17.80 22.71
N GLN A 104 36.58 17.66 24.00
CA GLN A 104 37.79 17.06 24.55
C GLN A 104 39.09 17.70 24.01
N GLY A 105 39.08 19.02 23.81
CA GLY A 105 40.23 19.74 23.28
C GLY A 105 40.45 19.64 21.77
N GLN A 106 39.61 18.91 21.05
CA GLN A 106 39.65 18.82 19.59
C GLN A 106 38.53 19.64 18.95
N LYS A 107 38.87 20.31 17.85
CA LYS A 107 37.91 21.10 17.05
C LYS A 107 37.29 20.25 16.00
N TYR A 108 35.98 20.23 16.01
CA TYR A 108 35.14 19.50 15.05
C TYR A 108 34.41 20.50 14.16
N SER A 109 34.14 20.06 12.95
CA SER A 109 33.20 20.71 12.05
C SER A 109 32.33 19.68 11.37
N SER A 110 31.05 19.87 11.41
CA SER A 110 30.07 18.91 10.87
C SER A 110 28.94 19.64 10.17
N GLN A 111 28.35 18.96 9.18
CA GLN A 111 27.18 19.45 8.47
C GLN A 111 25.96 18.62 8.90
N GLY A 112 24.84 19.28 9.16
CA GLY A 112 23.61 18.63 9.55
C GLY A 112 22.43 19.57 9.48
N ALA A 113 21.25 19.08 9.84
CA ALA A 113 20.03 19.87 9.88
C ALA A 113 19.68 20.26 11.31
N LEU A 114 19.37 21.53 11.54
CA LEU A 114 18.79 22.00 12.80
C LEU A 114 17.32 21.57 12.88
N VAL A 115 16.95 20.95 13.98
CA VAL A 115 15.57 20.59 14.26
C VAL A 115 14.85 21.79 14.88
N GLN A 116 13.60 21.99 14.54
CA GLN A 116 12.77 23.04 15.08
C GLN A 116 12.48 22.78 16.57
N THR A 117 13.01 23.63 17.44
CA THR A 117 12.83 23.54 18.90
C THR A 117 12.04 24.70 19.47
N GLY A 118 11.48 25.56 18.63
CA GLY A 118 10.88 26.84 19.04
C GLY A 118 11.89 27.96 19.30
N LYS A 119 13.19 27.65 19.27
CA LYS A 119 14.28 28.64 19.41
C LYS A 119 14.73 29.12 18.04
N GLN A 120 15.07 30.41 17.98
CA GLN A 120 15.73 30.98 16.80
C GLN A 120 17.23 30.83 16.96
N TYR A 121 17.90 30.26 15.97
CA TYR A 121 19.36 30.15 15.91
C TYR A 121 19.92 31.22 14.99
N ILE A 122 20.95 31.89 15.44
CA ILE A 122 21.60 33.01 14.70
C ILE A 122 23.01 32.58 14.29
N ALA A 123 23.35 32.82 13.05
CA ALA A 123 24.68 32.48 12.51
C ALA A 123 25.80 33.19 13.23
N GLY A 124 26.78 32.43 13.74
CA GLY A 124 27.92 32.92 14.49
C GLY A 124 27.68 33.14 15.99
N GLU A 125 26.44 32.94 16.47
CA GLU A 125 26.17 32.91 17.89
C GLU A 125 26.28 31.48 18.45
N PRO A 126 26.74 31.32 19.72
CA PRO A 126 26.83 30.01 20.35
C PRO A 126 25.48 29.48 20.72
N PHE A 127 25.24 28.19 20.43
CA PHE A 127 24.05 27.44 20.87
C PHE A 127 24.44 26.04 21.32
N SER A 128 23.65 25.46 22.20
CA SER A 128 23.92 24.14 22.75
C SER A 128 23.51 23.05 21.77
N ILE A 129 24.39 22.07 21.60
CA ILE A 129 24.10 20.80 20.89
C ILE A 129 24.47 19.63 21.79
N ARG A 130 23.93 18.45 21.47
CA ARG A 130 24.33 17.17 22.07
C ARG A 130 25.13 16.37 21.05
N LEU A 131 26.22 15.78 21.51
CA LEU A 131 27.10 14.91 20.71
C LEU A 131 26.96 13.47 21.16
N ASP A 132 27.11 12.53 20.25
CA ASP A 132 27.36 11.13 20.63
C ASP A 132 28.82 11.03 21.16
N PRO A 133 29.03 10.63 22.41
CA PRO A 133 30.39 10.49 22.96
C PRO A 133 31.26 9.48 22.20
N ASN A 134 30.65 8.50 21.52
CA ASN A 134 31.35 7.48 20.74
C ASN A 134 31.65 7.94 19.30
N ASP A 135 30.85 8.88 18.77
CA ASP A 135 31.03 9.47 17.45
C ASP A 135 30.72 10.97 17.53
N PRO A 136 31.68 11.80 17.89
CA PRO A 136 31.48 13.23 18.02
C PRO A 136 31.01 13.94 16.74
N ALA A 137 31.14 13.33 15.56
CA ALA A 137 30.59 13.87 14.32
C ALA A 137 29.05 13.83 14.26
N VAL A 138 28.43 12.96 15.04
CA VAL A 138 26.98 12.85 15.17
C VAL A 138 26.48 13.79 16.27
N TRP A 139 25.62 14.71 15.91
CA TRP A 139 25.09 15.73 16.82
C TRP A 139 23.60 15.98 16.61
N SER A 140 22.96 16.54 17.63
CA SER A 140 21.58 17.00 17.58
C SER A 140 21.39 18.24 18.44
N ASN A 141 20.54 19.17 18.00
CA ASN A 141 20.09 20.31 18.79
C ASN A 141 18.80 20.03 19.57
N ARG A 142 18.33 18.78 19.59
CA ARG A 142 17.11 18.39 20.31
C ARG A 142 17.34 18.38 21.82
N GLU A 143 16.45 19.02 22.54
CA GLU A 143 16.43 19.01 24.02
C GLU A 143 15.51 17.92 24.56
N GLN A 144 14.55 17.49 23.77
CA GLN A 144 13.58 16.46 24.14
C GLN A 144 13.50 15.40 23.04
N VAL A 145 13.17 14.17 23.41
CA VAL A 145 12.88 13.12 22.46
C VAL A 145 11.76 13.61 21.54
N ALA A 146 11.95 13.46 20.23
CA ALA A 146 10.91 13.81 19.27
C ALA A 146 9.62 13.11 19.68
N SER A 147 8.53 13.88 19.77
CA SER A 147 7.25 13.27 20.12
C SER A 147 6.92 12.22 19.05
N LEU A 148 6.83 10.97 19.45
CA LEU A 148 6.40 9.86 18.62
C LEU A 148 4.95 10.01 18.15
N GLN A 149 4.19 10.94 18.76
CA GLN A 149 2.74 11.04 18.57
C GLN A 149 2.35 11.11 17.09
N GLY A 150 2.99 11.97 16.29
CA GLY A 150 2.65 12.09 14.88
C GLY A 150 2.94 10.82 14.08
N LYS A 151 4.08 10.17 14.34
CA LYS A 151 4.46 8.93 13.66
C LYS A 151 3.64 7.74 14.14
N MET A 152 3.30 7.67 15.42
CA MET A 152 2.39 6.65 15.97
C MET A 152 0.99 6.78 15.38
N ILE A 153 0.45 7.99 15.26
CA ILE A 153 -0.86 8.22 14.62
C ILE A 153 -0.82 7.78 13.15
N ALA A 154 0.21 8.16 12.40
CA ALA A 154 0.36 7.74 11.01
C ALA A 154 0.47 6.21 10.88
N SER A 155 1.24 5.56 11.77
CA SER A 155 1.35 4.09 11.81
C SER A 155 0.02 3.43 12.18
N MET A 156 -0.72 3.95 13.14
CA MET A 156 -2.04 3.42 13.50
C MET A 156 -3.05 3.56 12.35
N LEU A 157 -3.06 4.70 11.65
CA LEU A 157 -3.92 4.91 10.48
C LEU A 157 -3.59 3.91 9.37
N THR A 158 -2.30 3.73 9.04
CA THR A 158 -1.90 2.73 8.01
C THR A 158 -2.29 1.32 8.41
N LEU A 159 -2.21 0.95 9.69
CA LEU A 159 -2.66 -0.36 10.19
C LEU A 159 -4.17 -0.53 10.05
N ILE A 160 -4.96 0.49 10.37
CA ILE A 160 -6.43 0.47 10.18
C ILE A 160 -6.78 0.28 8.70
N PHE A 161 -6.11 1.00 7.80
CA PHE A 161 -6.31 0.82 6.35
C PHE A 161 -5.90 -0.57 5.87
N ALA A 162 -4.79 -1.11 6.37
CA ALA A 162 -4.36 -2.49 6.06
C ALA A 162 -5.41 -3.51 6.50
N PHE A 163 -5.94 -3.36 7.72
CA PHE A 163 -6.98 -4.23 8.23
C PHE A 163 -8.29 -4.12 7.44
N GLY A 164 -8.72 -2.90 7.12
CA GLY A 164 -9.90 -2.65 6.29
C GLY A 164 -9.77 -3.27 4.89
N SER A 165 -8.60 -3.13 4.25
CA SER A 165 -8.35 -3.74 2.93
C SER A 165 -8.30 -5.27 3.01
N ALA A 166 -7.73 -5.86 4.06
CA ALA A 166 -7.73 -7.30 4.28
C ALA A 166 -9.16 -7.85 4.47
N LEU A 167 -10.00 -7.15 5.23
CA LEU A 167 -11.43 -7.49 5.37
C LEU A 167 -12.15 -7.43 4.03
N ALA A 168 -11.87 -6.43 3.19
CA ALA A 168 -12.46 -6.31 1.85
C ALA A 168 -12.07 -7.52 0.95
N VAL A 169 -10.81 -7.98 1.03
CA VAL A 169 -10.36 -9.21 0.35
C VAL A 169 -11.16 -10.41 0.82
N LEU A 170 -11.20 -10.64 2.14
CA LEU A 170 -11.91 -11.77 2.73
C LEU A 170 -13.40 -11.76 2.39
N PHE A 171 -14.03 -10.60 2.47
CA PHE A 171 -15.44 -10.43 2.13
C PHE A 171 -15.71 -10.73 0.65
N THR A 172 -14.87 -10.22 -0.25
CA THR A 172 -14.99 -10.47 -1.69
C THR A 172 -14.82 -11.95 -2.00
N TRP A 173 -13.81 -12.57 -1.41
CA TRP A 173 -13.56 -14.01 -1.56
C TRP A 173 -14.70 -14.86 -1.02
N TRP A 174 -15.18 -14.60 0.19
CA TRP A 174 -16.31 -15.32 0.80
C TRP A 174 -17.58 -15.18 -0.05
N ARG A 175 -17.85 -14.01 -0.54
CA ARG A 175 -18.98 -13.72 -1.43
C ARG A 175 -18.88 -14.51 -2.75
N ASN A 176 -17.69 -14.59 -3.33
CA ASN A 176 -17.47 -15.34 -4.57
C ASN A 176 -17.57 -16.86 -4.33
N LEU A 177 -17.17 -17.34 -3.14
CA LEU A 177 -17.43 -18.72 -2.73
C LEU A 177 -18.93 -19.04 -2.68
N GLY A 178 -19.74 -18.14 -2.14
CA GLY A 178 -21.20 -18.28 -2.14
C GLY A 178 -21.77 -18.33 -3.56
N LEU A 179 -21.32 -17.44 -4.45
CA LEU A 179 -21.72 -17.47 -5.87
C LEU A 179 -21.32 -18.78 -6.57
N TRP A 180 -20.14 -19.31 -6.27
CA TRP A 180 -19.72 -20.59 -6.83
C TRP A 180 -20.63 -21.72 -6.32
N ARG A 181 -20.86 -21.80 -5.02
CA ARG A 181 -21.59 -22.91 -4.38
C ARG A 181 -23.07 -22.93 -4.77
N ASP A 182 -23.73 -21.78 -4.66
CA ASP A 182 -25.17 -21.66 -4.70
C ASP A 182 -25.70 -20.81 -5.88
N GLY A 183 -24.81 -20.23 -6.69
CA GLY A 183 -25.16 -19.31 -7.77
C GLY A 183 -25.90 -20.00 -8.93
N TYR A 184 -26.72 -19.23 -9.60
CA TYR A 184 -27.48 -19.64 -10.78
C TYR A 184 -26.65 -19.45 -12.04
N LEU A 185 -26.72 -20.44 -12.93
CA LEU A 185 -26.04 -20.38 -14.22
C LEU A 185 -26.91 -19.63 -15.24
N HIS A 186 -26.39 -18.55 -15.76
CA HIS A 186 -27.04 -17.75 -16.79
C HIS A 186 -26.12 -17.53 -17.99
N GLN A 187 -26.72 -17.35 -19.16
CA GLN A 187 -26.01 -16.84 -20.34
C GLN A 187 -26.10 -15.31 -20.34
N ALA A 188 -24.98 -14.67 -20.47
CA ALA A 188 -24.87 -13.22 -20.53
C ALA A 188 -24.28 -12.78 -21.86
N ARG A 189 -24.88 -11.79 -22.48
CA ARG A 189 -24.37 -11.18 -23.71
C ARG A 189 -23.38 -10.08 -23.36
N VAL A 190 -22.20 -10.13 -23.93
CA VAL A 190 -21.19 -9.08 -23.76
C VAL A 190 -21.60 -7.85 -24.58
N LEU A 191 -21.76 -6.71 -23.90
CA LEU A 191 -22.15 -5.46 -24.52
C LEU A 191 -20.94 -4.57 -24.82
N GLU A 192 -19.97 -4.53 -23.94
CA GLU A 192 -18.82 -3.63 -24.02
C GLU A 192 -17.62 -4.20 -23.25
N HIS A 193 -16.43 -3.84 -23.70
CA HIS A 193 -15.17 -4.08 -23.00
C HIS A 193 -14.59 -2.76 -22.51
N ARG A 194 -14.09 -2.74 -21.27
CA ARG A 194 -13.31 -1.62 -20.75
C ARG A 194 -12.06 -2.12 -20.04
N GLN A 195 -10.99 -1.37 -20.16
CA GLN A 195 -9.85 -1.59 -19.28
C GLN A 195 -10.24 -1.22 -17.85
N SER A 196 -9.95 -2.10 -16.91
CA SER A 196 -10.26 -1.86 -15.52
C SER A 196 -9.16 -1.03 -14.86
N ALA A 197 -9.53 0.15 -14.35
CA ALA A 197 -8.64 0.95 -13.51
C ALA A 197 -8.34 0.24 -12.16
N LEU A 198 -9.29 -0.56 -11.65
CA LEU A 198 -9.18 -1.28 -10.39
C LEU A 198 -8.41 -2.60 -10.50
N ALA A 199 -8.27 -3.12 -11.72
CA ALA A 199 -7.59 -4.39 -11.99
C ALA A 199 -6.81 -4.30 -13.31
N PRO A 200 -5.60 -3.70 -13.32
CA PRO A 200 -4.87 -3.31 -14.53
C PRO A 200 -4.46 -4.46 -15.46
N ARG A 201 -4.59 -5.72 -15.03
CA ARG A 201 -4.36 -6.92 -15.87
C ARG A 201 -5.64 -7.68 -16.16
N SER A 202 -6.75 -7.00 -16.20
CA SER A 202 -8.06 -7.58 -16.47
C SER A 202 -8.90 -6.65 -17.33
N VAL A 203 -9.80 -7.26 -18.06
CA VAL A 203 -10.81 -6.58 -18.87
C VAL A 203 -12.13 -6.62 -18.08
N ALA A 204 -12.76 -5.48 -17.91
CA ALA A 204 -14.11 -5.39 -17.40
C ALA A 204 -15.07 -5.62 -18.57
N LEU A 205 -15.89 -6.65 -18.47
CA LEU A 205 -16.95 -6.96 -19.42
C LEU A 205 -18.26 -6.42 -18.88
N TYR A 206 -18.91 -5.55 -19.61
CA TYR A 206 -20.27 -5.13 -19.36
C TYR A 206 -21.20 -6.14 -20.04
N CYS A 207 -22.00 -6.82 -19.25
CA CYS A 207 -22.82 -7.92 -19.73
C CYS A 207 -24.29 -7.68 -19.42
N ALA A 208 -25.14 -8.07 -20.35
CA ALA A 208 -26.58 -8.15 -20.15
C ALA A 208 -26.97 -9.61 -19.86
N VAL A 209 -27.65 -9.82 -18.76
CA VAL A 209 -28.16 -11.13 -18.33
C VAL A 209 -29.68 -11.07 -18.28
N ARG A 210 -30.34 -11.99 -18.95
CA ARG A 210 -31.80 -12.09 -18.89
C ARG A 210 -32.20 -13.08 -17.81
N VAL A 211 -32.89 -12.57 -16.78
CA VAL A 211 -33.46 -13.39 -15.72
C VAL A 211 -34.99 -13.28 -15.79
N MET A 212 -35.68 -14.35 -16.04
CA MET A 212 -37.12 -14.39 -16.33
C MET A 212 -37.48 -13.49 -17.54
N LYS A 213 -38.05 -12.31 -17.29
CA LYS A 213 -38.43 -11.33 -18.33
C LYS A 213 -37.67 -10.03 -18.26
N GLU A 214 -36.81 -9.88 -17.27
CA GLU A 214 -36.03 -8.66 -17.03
C GLU A 214 -34.58 -8.81 -17.50
N GLU A 215 -34.04 -7.74 -18.04
CA GLU A 215 -32.63 -7.67 -18.44
C GLU A 215 -31.84 -6.90 -17.37
N HIS A 216 -30.86 -7.56 -16.80
CA HIS A 216 -29.99 -7.01 -15.76
C HIS A 216 -28.61 -6.73 -16.35
N LEU A 217 -28.09 -5.51 -16.12
CA LEU A 217 -26.75 -5.13 -16.50
C LEU A 217 -25.77 -5.41 -15.36
N MET A 218 -24.67 -6.07 -15.65
CA MET A 218 -23.62 -6.32 -14.66
C MET A 218 -22.23 -6.21 -15.26
N THR A 219 -21.26 -5.98 -14.39
CA THR A 219 -19.84 -5.94 -14.73
C THR A 219 -19.16 -7.17 -14.16
N VAL A 220 -18.47 -7.93 -15.00
CA VAL A 220 -17.62 -9.04 -14.60
C VAL A 220 -16.20 -8.82 -15.09
N TYR A 221 -15.22 -9.41 -14.42
CA TYR A 221 -13.82 -9.19 -14.74
C TYR A 221 -13.20 -10.49 -15.26
N VAL A 222 -12.47 -10.37 -16.36
CA VAL A 222 -11.76 -11.48 -16.99
C VAL A 222 -10.28 -11.14 -17.05
N PRO A 223 -9.35 -12.08 -16.74
CA PRO A 223 -7.92 -11.85 -16.88
C PRO A 223 -7.57 -11.49 -18.34
N GLN A 224 -6.68 -10.55 -18.54
CA GLN A 224 -6.22 -10.15 -19.89
C GLN A 224 -5.47 -11.28 -20.62
N SER A 225 -5.00 -12.30 -19.87
CA SER A 225 -4.35 -13.50 -20.42
C SER A 225 -5.33 -14.49 -21.04
N ALA A 226 -6.62 -14.40 -20.71
CA ALA A 226 -7.66 -15.16 -21.37
C ALA A 226 -8.10 -14.40 -22.62
N ALA A 227 -8.40 -15.11 -23.72
CA ALA A 227 -9.02 -14.49 -24.88
C ALA A 227 -10.31 -13.78 -24.41
N ALA A 228 -10.32 -12.46 -24.46
CA ALA A 228 -11.50 -11.71 -24.06
C ALA A 228 -12.66 -12.06 -25.01
N PRO A 229 -13.83 -12.45 -24.51
CA PRO A 229 -14.98 -12.73 -25.33
C PRO A 229 -15.34 -11.52 -26.19
N GLU A 230 -15.74 -11.71 -27.43
CA GLU A 230 -16.08 -10.62 -28.34
C GLU A 230 -17.39 -9.91 -27.91
N VAL A 231 -17.54 -8.64 -28.29
CA VAL A 231 -18.79 -7.91 -28.11
C VAL A 231 -19.90 -8.61 -28.90
N GLY A 232 -21.03 -8.86 -28.25
CA GLY A 232 -22.14 -9.62 -28.80
C GLY A 232 -22.10 -11.11 -28.51
N GLN A 233 -20.96 -11.64 -28.06
CA GLN A 233 -20.82 -13.05 -27.68
C GLN A 233 -21.55 -13.36 -26.38
N ASN A 234 -22.12 -14.55 -26.28
CA ASN A 234 -22.72 -15.06 -25.05
C ASN A 234 -21.66 -15.79 -24.23
N ILE A 235 -21.60 -15.50 -22.94
CA ILE A 235 -20.69 -16.13 -21.99
C ILE A 235 -21.47 -16.72 -20.79
N PRO A 236 -21.03 -17.85 -20.25
CA PRO A 236 -21.65 -18.41 -19.06
C PRO A 236 -21.21 -17.65 -17.82
N LEU A 237 -22.16 -17.21 -16.99
CA LEU A 237 -21.95 -16.54 -15.72
C LEU A 237 -22.64 -17.30 -14.61
N LEU A 238 -22.00 -17.33 -13.43
CA LEU A 238 -22.68 -17.65 -12.18
C LEU A 238 -23.13 -16.34 -11.53
N THR A 239 -24.42 -16.21 -11.25
CA THR A 239 -25.01 -15.02 -10.64
C THR A 239 -25.73 -15.35 -9.35
N ASN A 240 -25.98 -14.34 -8.53
CA ASN A 240 -26.96 -14.45 -7.46
C ASN A 240 -28.38 -14.43 -8.02
N GLU A 241 -29.38 -14.75 -7.21
CA GLU A 241 -30.79 -14.85 -7.59
C GLU A 241 -31.31 -13.62 -8.35
N ASN A 242 -30.93 -12.42 -7.91
CA ASN A 242 -31.38 -11.16 -8.51
C ASN A 242 -30.45 -10.65 -9.63
N ALA A 243 -29.53 -11.45 -10.12
CA ALA A 243 -28.54 -11.10 -11.15
C ALA A 243 -27.83 -9.73 -10.95
N THR A 244 -27.65 -9.31 -9.69
CA THR A 244 -26.93 -8.07 -9.37
C THR A 244 -25.43 -8.28 -9.29
N ARG A 245 -24.97 -9.55 -9.27
CA ARG A 245 -23.56 -9.95 -9.15
C ARG A 245 -23.31 -11.22 -9.91
N GLY A 246 -22.12 -11.32 -10.51
CA GLY A 246 -21.74 -12.53 -11.25
C GLY A 246 -20.24 -12.73 -11.29
N ILE A 247 -19.85 -13.97 -11.55
CA ILE A 247 -18.48 -14.36 -11.91
C ILE A 247 -18.50 -15.04 -13.27
N ALA A 248 -17.55 -14.66 -14.13
CA ALA A 248 -17.44 -15.27 -15.46
C ALA A 248 -16.80 -16.65 -15.38
N LEU A 249 -17.47 -17.67 -15.91
CA LEU A 249 -16.95 -19.03 -15.91
C LEU A 249 -15.76 -19.21 -16.88
N VAL A 250 -15.55 -18.30 -17.80
CA VAL A 250 -14.37 -18.24 -18.67
C VAL A 250 -13.06 -18.29 -17.87
N ASN A 251 -13.06 -17.74 -16.65
CA ASN A 251 -11.92 -17.77 -15.73
C ASN A 251 -11.60 -19.18 -15.20
N TYR A 252 -12.49 -20.16 -15.42
CA TYR A 252 -12.41 -21.50 -14.83
C TYR A 252 -12.23 -22.60 -15.86
N GLN A 253 -12.14 -22.24 -17.15
CA GLN A 253 -12.03 -23.17 -18.27
C GLN A 253 -10.60 -23.65 -18.57
N SER A 254 -9.57 -23.01 -17.99
CA SER A 254 -8.16 -23.35 -18.23
C SER A 254 -7.52 -24.19 -17.09
#